data_d92dc2944d9451e2a57968be6b834b70
#
_entry.id   d92dc2944d9451e2a57968be6b834b70
#
_cell.length_a   1.000
_cell.length_b   1.000
_cell.length_c   1.000
_cell.angle_alpha   90.00
_cell.angle_beta   90.00
_cell.angle_gamma   90.00
#
_symmetry.space_group_name_H-M   'P 1'
#
loop_
_entity.id
_entity.type
_entity.pdbx_description
1 polymer ?
#
loop_
_entity_poly.entity_id
_entity_poly.type
_entity_poly.pdbx_seq_one_letter_code
_entity_poly.pdbx_strand_id
1 'polypeptide(L)'
;VYETTRGLLTLDKDPKKSKWTKIASLSSSGGGLLGPIEAKPNKFLTYQYDKGSYYPKYFEYDVETGRRKLITRETPKTYRFRFDGEGNPQFAGGYDAQSNEFLSYYRKKGSNDWEVINRSHRENFEDWFALGIDPLAPSNLLVIAHNGENTAGLWSFDPENGEYKELIYRRSDVDLTFRGVRRHTNKYTNPNEITAVQYFDGRDIKYEWFDGDEKALYEQLMGLIPHADRMNIGSRSRDGNSI
;
A
#
# COMPACT_ATOMS: atom_id res chain seq x y z
N VAL A 1 -10.95 -13.46 -6.61
CA VAL A 1 -9.92 -13.54 -7.65
C VAL A 1 -8.66 -14.15 -7.06
N TYR A 2 -8.06 -15.07 -7.76
CA TYR A 2 -6.83 -15.72 -7.35
C TYR A 2 -5.74 -15.45 -8.37
N GLU A 3 -4.53 -15.21 -7.90
CA GLU A 3 -3.35 -15.02 -8.73
C GLU A 3 -2.60 -16.34 -8.92
N THR A 4 -2.14 -16.57 -10.14
CA THR A 4 -1.24 -17.67 -10.48
C THR A 4 -0.05 -17.12 -11.26
N THR A 5 0.99 -17.90 -11.43
CA THR A 5 2.17 -17.52 -12.23
C THR A 5 1.86 -17.17 -13.69
N ARG A 6 0.69 -17.51 -14.20
CA ARG A 6 0.30 -17.32 -15.60
C ARG A 6 -0.95 -16.48 -15.81
N GLY A 7 -1.65 -16.10 -14.74
CA GLY A 7 -2.85 -15.30 -14.91
C GLY A 7 -3.67 -15.13 -13.64
N LEU A 8 -4.78 -14.45 -13.80
CA LEU A 8 -5.79 -14.24 -12.77
C LEU A 8 -6.95 -15.19 -13.03
N LEU A 9 -7.42 -15.83 -11.96
CA LEU A 9 -8.53 -16.78 -11.98
C LEU A 9 -9.64 -16.26 -11.06
N THR A 10 -10.87 -16.56 -11.42
CA THR A 10 -12.04 -16.41 -10.55
C THR A 10 -12.78 -17.73 -10.43
N LEU A 11 -13.38 -17.95 -9.27
CA LEU A 11 -14.27 -19.08 -9.03
C LEU A 11 -15.70 -18.55 -9.04
N ASP A 12 -16.63 -19.31 -9.63
CA ASP A 12 -18.05 -18.99 -9.58
C ASP A 12 -18.52 -18.95 -8.11
N LYS A 13 -19.38 -18.00 -7.79
CA LYS A 13 -19.98 -17.87 -6.46
C LYS A 13 -20.96 -19.02 -6.13
N ASP A 14 -21.50 -19.66 -7.16
CA ASP A 14 -22.35 -20.83 -6.99
C ASP A 14 -21.49 -22.07 -6.75
N PRO A 15 -21.50 -22.66 -5.55
CA PRO A 15 -20.69 -23.84 -5.24
C PRO A 15 -21.01 -25.07 -6.11
N LYS A 16 -22.17 -25.12 -6.77
CA LYS A 16 -22.54 -26.17 -7.73
C LYS A 16 -21.85 -26.01 -9.07
N LYS A 17 -21.36 -24.81 -9.39
CA LYS A 17 -20.67 -24.49 -10.64
C LYS A 17 -19.16 -24.50 -10.54
N SER A 18 -18.57 -24.78 -9.41
CA SER A 18 -17.15 -24.72 -8.98
C SER A 18 -16.08 -24.77 -10.11
N LYS A 19 -16.25 -23.95 -11.13
CA LYS A 19 -15.34 -23.88 -12.27
C LYS A 19 -14.45 -22.65 -12.18
N TRP A 20 -13.16 -22.86 -12.19
CA TRP A 20 -12.20 -21.79 -12.34
C TRP A 20 -12.25 -21.19 -13.75
N THR A 21 -12.44 -19.89 -13.82
CA THR A 21 -12.42 -19.15 -15.08
C THR A 21 -11.23 -18.22 -15.10
N LYS A 22 -10.41 -18.30 -16.15
CA LYS A 22 -9.30 -17.38 -16.35
C LYS A 22 -9.85 -16.05 -16.85
N ILE A 23 -9.64 -14.98 -16.07
CA ILE A 23 -10.11 -13.62 -16.39
C ILE A 23 -9.02 -12.76 -17.01
N ALA A 24 -7.74 -13.03 -16.73
CA ALA A 24 -6.61 -12.31 -17.30
C ALA A 24 -5.39 -13.18 -17.45
N SER A 25 -4.58 -12.90 -18.45
CA SER A 25 -3.23 -13.45 -18.60
C SER A 25 -2.23 -12.41 -18.12
N LEU A 26 -1.32 -12.80 -17.23
CA LEU A 26 -0.17 -11.99 -16.87
C LEU A 26 0.90 -12.12 -17.96
N SER A 27 1.64 -11.05 -18.19
CA SER A 27 2.74 -11.02 -19.15
C SER A 27 3.83 -12.01 -18.76
N SER A 28 4.52 -12.59 -19.74
CA SER A 28 5.71 -13.42 -19.51
C SER A 28 6.87 -12.63 -18.87
N SER A 29 6.81 -11.30 -18.93
CA SER A 29 7.79 -10.39 -18.33
C SER A 29 7.50 -10.06 -16.86
N GLY A 30 6.43 -10.64 -16.30
CA GLY A 30 6.01 -10.41 -14.92
C GLY A 30 4.77 -9.52 -14.80
N GLY A 31 4.14 -9.59 -13.66
CA GLY A 31 2.95 -8.84 -13.31
C GLY A 31 2.27 -9.47 -12.11
N GLY A 32 1.22 -8.84 -11.60
CA GLY A 32 0.49 -9.35 -10.45
C GLY A 32 -0.80 -8.60 -10.16
N LEU A 33 -1.49 -9.11 -9.15
CA LEU A 33 -2.68 -8.52 -8.56
C LEU A 33 -2.26 -7.53 -7.47
N LEU A 34 -2.79 -6.31 -7.51
CA LEU A 34 -2.62 -5.34 -6.43
C LEU A 34 -3.76 -5.43 -5.40
N GLY A 35 -4.97 -5.63 -5.86
CA GLY A 35 -6.13 -5.78 -4.99
C GLY A 35 -7.44 -5.31 -5.64
N PRO A 36 -8.57 -5.45 -4.91
CA PRO A 36 -9.84 -4.92 -5.34
C PRO A 36 -9.84 -3.39 -5.33
N ILE A 37 -10.68 -2.78 -6.16
CA ILE A 37 -10.99 -1.35 -6.08
C ILE A 37 -12.20 -1.20 -5.17
N GLU A 38 -12.02 -0.52 -4.03
CA GLU A 38 -13.04 -0.45 -2.97
C GLU A 38 -14.39 0.10 -3.47
N ALA A 39 -14.35 1.16 -4.25
CA ALA A 39 -15.55 1.79 -4.83
C ALA A 39 -16.16 1.02 -6.02
N LYS A 40 -15.49 -0.02 -6.52
CA LYS A 40 -15.89 -0.76 -7.72
C LYS A 40 -15.86 -2.27 -7.47
N PRO A 41 -16.92 -2.89 -6.93
CA PRO A 41 -16.91 -4.27 -6.41
C PRO A 41 -16.42 -5.35 -7.37
N ASN A 42 -16.61 -5.15 -8.69
CA ASN A 42 -16.25 -6.14 -9.71
C ASN A 42 -14.93 -5.80 -10.41
N LYS A 43 -14.14 -4.86 -9.87
CA LYS A 43 -12.91 -4.39 -10.50
C LYS A 43 -11.70 -4.55 -9.61
N PHE A 44 -10.57 -4.85 -10.26
CA PHE A 44 -9.30 -5.10 -9.62
C PHE A 44 -8.20 -4.27 -10.26
N LEU A 45 -7.24 -3.87 -9.44
CA LEU A 45 -5.98 -3.31 -9.88
C LEU A 45 -4.97 -4.42 -10.15
N THR A 46 -4.30 -4.32 -11.27
CA THR A 46 -3.20 -5.21 -11.66
C THR A 46 -2.04 -4.41 -12.21
N TYR A 47 -0.87 -5.00 -12.21
CA TYR A 47 0.30 -4.44 -12.89
C TYR A 47 0.94 -5.47 -13.81
N GLN A 48 1.59 -5.00 -14.85
CA GLN A 48 2.33 -5.83 -15.81
C GLN A 48 3.57 -5.08 -16.30
N TYR A 49 4.66 -5.83 -16.48
CA TYR A 49 5.86 -5.32 -17.13
C TYR A 49 5.83 -5.65 -18.63
N ASP A 50 6.21 -4.70 -19.45
CA ASP A 50 6.55 -4.98 -20.83
C ASP A 50 7.94 -5.64 -20.90
N LYS A 51 8.21 -6.40 -21.96
CA LYS A 51 9.52 -7.02 -22.15
C LYS A 51 10.61 -5.95 -22.21
N GLY A 52 11.58 -6.05 -21.30
CA GLY A 52 12.71 -5.10 -21.19
C GLY A 52 12.38 -3.79 -20.46
N SER A 53 11.17 -3.62 -19.92
CA SER A 53 10.82 -2.46 -19.09
C SER A 53 11.08 -2.75 -17.62
N TYR A 54 11.67 -1.77 -16.92
CA TYR A 54 11.79 -1.77 -15.47
C TYR A 54 10.56 -1.15 -14.80
N TYR A 55 9.66 -0.54 -15.58
CA TYR A 55 8.49 0.18 -15.08
C TYR A 55 7.21 -0.58 -15.40
N PRO A 56 6.37 -0.87 -14.39
CA PRO A 56 5.12 -1.57 -14.62
C PRO A 56 4.05 -0.65 -15.21
N LYS A 57 3.18 -1.22 -16.03
CA LYS A 57 1.92 -0.62 -16.43
C LYS A 57 0.81 -1.09 -15.50
N TYR A 58 -0.10 -0.20 -15.14
CA TYR A 58 -1.20 -0.48 -14.22
C TYR A 58 -2.53 -0.51 -14.96
N PHE A 59 -3.36 -1.48 -14.60
CA PHE A 59 -4.63 -1.71 -15.27
C PHE A 59 -5.76 -1.91 -14.26
N GLU A 60 -6.93 -1.40 -14.60
CA GLU A 60 -8.20 -1.80 -14.03
C GLU A 60 -8.71 -3.01 -14.82
N TYR A 61 -8.99 -4.10 -14.15
CA TYR A 61 -9.65 -5.27 -14.70
C TYR A 61 -11.07 -5.39 -14.21
N ASP A 62 -11.99 -5.62 -15.11
CA ASP A 62 -13.37 -5.95 -14.84
C ASP A 62 -13.52 -7.48 -14.85
N VAL A 63 -13.92 -8.08 -13.71
CA VAL A 63 -14.00 -9.54 -13.55
C VAL A 63 -15.16 -10.16 -14.32
N GLU A 64 -16.23 -9.41 -14.56
CA GLU A 64 -17.42 -9.91 -15.26
C GLU A 64 -17.18 -9.96 -16.77
N THR A 65 -16.59 -8.92 -17.30
CA THR A 65 -16.41 -8.78 -18.74
C THR A 65 -15.03 -9.25 -19.24
N GLY A 66 -14.06 -9.43 -18.32
CA GLY A 66 -12.65 -9.72 -18.66
C GLY A 66 -11.93 -8.55 -19.33
N ARG A 67 -12.54 -7.37 -19.38
CA ARG A 67 -11.96 -6.18 -20.02
C ARG A 67 -10.95 -5.52 -19.10
N ARG A 68 -9.90 -4.98 -19.73
CA ARG A 68 -8.89 -4.19 -19.02
C ARG A 68 -8.82 -2.78 -19.56
N LYS A 69 -8.56 -1.83 -18.67
CA LYS A 69 -8.32 -0.43 -18.99
C LYS A 69 -6.96 -0.02 -18.42
N LEU A 70 -6.10 0.58 -19.23
CA LEU A 70 -4.86 1.19 -18.75
C LEU A 70 -5.22 2.42 -17.89
N ILE A 71 -4.75 2.44 -16.63
CA ILE A 71 -5.06 3.51 -15.68
C ILE A 71 -4.05 4.64 -15.78
N THR A 72 -2.77 4.28 -15.88
CA THR A 72 -1.69 5.27 -15.92
C THR A 72 -0.68 4.89 -16.97
N ARG A 73 -0.12 5.92 -17.59
CA ARG A 73 1.12 5.80 -18.32
C ARG A 73 2.26 6.07 -17.34
N GLU A 74 3.41 5.52 -17.65
CA GLU A 74 4.60 5.75 -16.85
C GLU A 74 4.84 7.26 -16.70
N THR A 75 5.01 7.71 -15.47
CA THR A 75 5.77 8.93 -15.25
C THR A 75 7.24 8.57 -15.34
N PRO A 76 8.10 9.41 -15.92
CA PRO A 76 9.52 9.13 -15.99
C PRO A 76 10.09 8.75 -14.63
N LYS A 77 10.84 7.63 -14.56
CA LYS A 77 11.57 7.19 -13.35
C LYS A 77 10.70 6.72 -12.17
N THR A 78 9.44 6.35 -12.42
CA THR A 78 8.53 5.87 -11.37
C THR A 78 8.31 4.36 -11.47
N TYR A 79 8.26 3.70 -10.33
CA TYR A 79 8.07 2.25 -10.23
C TYR A 79 7.12 1.80 -9.12
N ARG A 80 6.67 2.71 -8.25
CA ARG A 80 5.76 2.40 -7.14
C ARG A 80 4.59 3.37 -7.17
N PHE A 81 3.41 2.83 -7.46
CA PHE A 81 2.18 3.60 -7.41
C PHE A 81 1.33 3.20 -6.21
N ARG A 82 0.63 4.19 -5.64
CA ARG A 82 -0.46 4.01 -4.69
C ARG A 82 -1.72 4.56 -5.30
N PHE A 83 -2.82 3.90 -5.04
CA PHE A 83 -4.12 4.22 -5.60
C PHE A 83 -5.09 4.57 -4.48
N ASP A 84 -6.04 5.46 -4.79
CA ASP A 84 -7.18 5.73 -3.91
C ASP A 84 -8.22 4.61 -3.96
N GLY A 85 -9.27 4.70 -3.13
CA GLY A 85 -10.37 3.72 -3.12
C GLY A 85 -11.17 3.64 -4.42
N GLU A 86 -11.04 4.63 -5.30
CA GLU A 86 -11.64 4.65 -6.64
C GLU A 86 -10.75 4.03 -7.71
N GLY A 87 -9.50 3.68 -7.35
CA GLY A 87 -8.50 3.10 -8.25
C GLY A 87 -7.75 4.14 -9.08
N ASN A 88 -7.76 5.42 -8.68
CA ASN A 88 -6.97 6.44 -9.33
C ASN A 88 -5.57 6.49 -8.70
N PRO A 89 -4.50 6.60 -9.49
CA PRO A 89 -3.15 6.73 -8.94
C PRO A 89 -2.98 8.10 -8.31
N GLN A 90 -2.51 8.13 -7.06
CA GLN A 90 -2.29 9.37 -6.28
C GLN A 90 -0.84 9.59 -5.92
N PHE A 91 -0.09 8.51 -5.70
CA PHE A 91 1.32 8.57 -5.35
C PHE A 91 2.12 7.72 -6.29
N ALA A 92 3.34 8.18 -6.55
CA ALA A 92 4.34 7.39 -7.20
C ALA A 92 5.72 7.65 -6.57
N GLY A 93 6.53 6.61 -6.46
CA GLY A 93 7.92 6.72 -6.05
C GLY A 93 8.85 6.33 -7.18
N GLY A 94 9.96 7.01 -7.30
CA GLY A 94 10.97 6.75 -8.31
C GLY A 94 12.38 6.99 -7.81
N TYR A 95 13.36 6.58 -8.61
CA TYR A 95 14.76 6.84 -8.37
C TYR A 95 15.37 7.42 -9.64
N ASP A 96 15.99 8.57 -9.51
CA ASP A 96 16.75 9.21 -10.56
C ASP A 96 18.23 8.88 -10.40
N ALA A 97 18.74 8.01 -11.26
CA ALA A 97 20.14 7.60 -11.24
C ALA A 97 21.12 8.74 -11.64
N GLN A 98 20.66 9.77 -12.33
CA GLN A 98 21.50 10.89 -12.74
C GLN A 98 21.75 11.85 -11.57
N SER A 99 20.70 12.19 -10.80
CA SER A 99 20.81 13.03 -9.62
C SER A 99 21.06 12.23 -8.34
N ASN A 100 21.02 10.89 -8.38
CA ASN A 100 21.13 10.01 -7.21
C ASN A 100 20.05 10.28 -6.15
N GLU A 101 18.83 10.61 -6.61
CA GLU A 101 17.71 11.01 -5.75
C GLU A 101 16.55 10.02 -5.81
N PHE A 102 15.94 9.78 -4.67
CA PHE A 102 14.58 9.24 -4.58
C PHE A 102 13.59 10.37 -4.73
N LEU A 103 12.60 10.17 -5.60
CA LEU A 103 11.57 11.14 -5.92
C LEU A 103 10.22 10.61 -5.47
N SER A 104 9.45 11.44 -4.77
CA SER A 104 8.08 11.16 -4.40
C SER A 104 7.16 12.10 -5.16
N TYR A 105 6.22 11.51 -5.88
CA TYR A 105 5.25 12.23 -6.69
C TYR A 105 3.87 12.13 -6.09
N TYR A 106 3.14 13.22 -6.18
CA TYR A 106 1.73 13.31 -5.83
C TYR A 106 0.92 13.76 -7.03
N ARG A 107 -0.29 13.25 -7.14
CA ARG A 107 -1.28 13.67 -8.11
C ARG A 107 -2.57 14.02 -7.40
N LYS A 108 -2.93 15.28 -7.46
CA LYS A 108 -4.18 15.79 -6.88
C LYS A 108 -5.39 15.08 -7.50
N LYS A 109 -6.39 14.79 -6.70
CA LYS A 109 -7.65 14.19 -7.17
C LYS A 109 -8.27 15.05 -8.27
N GLY A 110 -8.55 14.42 -9.42
CA GLY A 110 -9.10 15.11 -10.60
C GLY A 110 -8.08 15.73 -11.53
N SER A 111 -6.78 15.80 -11.16
CA SER A 111 -5.69 16.22 -12.05
C SER A 111 -5.10 15.03 -12.81
N ASN A 112 -4.48 15.33 -13.96
CA ASN A 112 -3.62 14.39 -14.67
C ASN A 112 -2.13 14.66 -14.45
N ASP A 113 -1.79 15.76 -13.80
CA ASP A 113 -0.42 16.20 -13.60
C ASP A 113 0.17 15.62 -12.33
N TRP A 114 1.45 15.32 -12.39
CA TRP A 114 2.22 14.82 -11.28
C TRP A 114 3.16 15.91 -10.77
N GLU A 115 3.14 16.14 -9.47
CA GLU A 115 4.01 17.07 -8.78
C GLU A 115 5.02 16.32 -7.93
N VAL A 116 6.26 16.81 -7.90
CA VAL A 116 7.28 16.26 -6.99
C VAL A 116 7.10 16.92 -5.63
N ILE A 117 6.69 16.13 -4.65
CA ILE A 117 6.43 16.58 -3.27
C ILE A 117 7.60 16.31 -2.32
N ASN A 118 8.51 15.41 -2.70
CA ASN A 118 9.74 15.18 -1.94
C ASN A 118 10.87 14.70 -2.84
N ARG A 119 12.09 15.14 -2.49
CA ARG A 119 13.37 14.67 -3.03
C ARG A 119 14.28 14.30 -1.87
N SER A 120 14.85 13.12 -1.92
CA SER A 120 15.80 12.64 -0.91
C SER A 120 17.02 12.09 -1.62
N HIS A 121 18.18 12.68 -1.35
CA HIS A 121 19.44 12.18 -1.89
C HIS A 121 19.82 10.89 -1.20
N ARG A 122 20.22 9.89 -1.97
CA ARG A 122 20.51 8.54 -1.45
C ARG A 122 21.53 8.52 -0.30
N GLU A 123 22.48 9.45 -0.33
CA GLU A 123 23.55 9.52 0.67
C GLU A 123 23.12 10.17 1.99
N ASN A 124 21.98 10.85 2.03
CA ASN A 124 21.51 11.50 3.25
C ASN A 124 20.92 10.53 4.27
N PHE A 125 20.65 9.28 3.86
CA PHE A 125 20.01 8.25 4.70
C PHE A 125 18.67 8.67 5.32
N GLU A 126 18.07 9.76 4.83
CA GLU A 126 16.78 10.23 5.28
C GLU A 126 15.67 9.54 4.49
N ASP A 127 14.98 8.65 5.18
CA ASP A 127 13.83 7.99 4.61
C ASP A 127 12.62 8.94 4.55
N TRP A 128 11.95 8.92 3.41
CA TRP A 128 10.66 9.57 3.23
C TRP A 128 9.73 8.64 2.44
N PHE A 129 8.64 8.22 3.06
CA PHE A 129 7.71 7.26 2.47
C PHE A 129 6.27 7.71 2.65
N ALA A 130 5.56 7.95 1.54
CA ALA A 130 4.11 8.07 1.57
C ALA A 130 3.46 6.69 1.79
N LEU A 131 2.66 6.58 2.84
CA LEU A 131 1.91 5.38 3.19
C LEU A 131 0.53 5.34 2.57
N GLY A 132 -0.05 6.50 2.27
CA GLY A 132 -1.39 6.68 1.72
C GLY A 132 -2.04 7.95 2.22
N ILE A 133 -3.35 8.08 1.95
CA ILE A 133 -4.15 9.18 2.46
C ILE A 133 -4.30 9.03 3.98
N ASP A 134 -4.26 10.15 4.69
CA ASP A 134 -4.56 10.21 6.11
C ASP A 134 -6.08 10.01 6.30
N PRO A 135 -6.53 8.94 6.97
CA PRO A 135 -7.97 8.70 7.16
C PRO A 135 -8.65 9.75 8.03
N LEU A 136 -7.92 10.45 8.89
CA LEU A 136 -8.45 11.50 9.75
C LEU A 136 -8.43 12.88 9.07
N ALA A 137 -7.57 13.05 8.08
CA ALA A 137 -7.44 14.29 7.30
C ALA A 137 -7.28 13.96 5.80
N PRO A 138 -8.39 13.71 5.05
CA PRO A 138 -8.34 13.19 3.68
C PRO A 138 -7.63 14.06 2.63
N SER A 139 -7.33 15.32 2.95
CA SER A 139 -6.46 16.19 2.14
C SER A 139 -4.97 15.92 2.35
N ASN A 140 -4.62 15.24 3.44
CA ASN A 140 -3.25 14.98 3.85
C ASN A 140 -2.82 13.56 3.52
N LEU A 141 -1.53 13.32 3.68
CA LEU A 141 -0.88 12.04 3.56
C LEU A 141 -0.36 11.58 4.90
N LEU A 142 -0.42 10.28 5.15
CA LEU A 142 0.43 9.65 6.13
C LEU A 142 1.80 9.40 5.53
N VAL A 143 2.82 9.95 6.15
CA VAL A 143 4.21 9.78 5.71
C VAL A 143 5.11 9.32 6.87
N ILE A 144 6.11 8.53 6.56
CA ILE A 144 7.24 8.30 7.47
C ILE A 144 8.36 9.20 7.00
N ALA A 145 8.86 10.04 7.90
CA ALA A 145 9.92 10.99 7.60
C ALA A 145 10.66 11.43 8.88
N HIS A 146 11.89 11.90 8.71
CA HIS A 146 12.67 12.51 9.79
C HIS A 146 12.17 13.90 10.17
N ASN A 147 11.86 14.73 9.18
CA ASN A 147 11.41 16.11 9.37
C ASN A 147 12.33 16.92 10.31
N GLY A 148 13.65 16.84 10.09
CA GLY A 148 14.64 17.52 10.91
C GLY A 148 14.96 16.86 12.26
N GLU A 149 14.36 15.73 12.56
CA GLU A 149 14.56 14.97 13.78
C GLU A 149 15.59 13.84 13.59
N ASN A 150 16.15 13.34 14.69
CA ASN A 150 17.18 12.28 14.64
C ASN A 150 16.61 10.91 14.22
N THR A 151 15.30 10.71 14.37
CA THR A 151 14.62 9.47 14.01
C THR A 151 13.38 9.72 13.18
N ALA A 152 13.13 8.83 12.24
CA ALA A 152 11.93 8.88 11.41
C ALA A 152 10.68 8.57 12.22
N GLY A 153 9.66 9.42 12.08
CA GLY A 153 8.34 9.30 12.70
C GLY A 153 7.22 9.17 11.68
N LEU A 154 6.02 8.88 12.15
CA LEU A 154 4.77 8.88 11.41
C LEU A 154 4.12 10.26 11.50
N TRP A 155 3.88 10.89 10.37
CA TRP A 155 3.38 12.26 10.25
C TRP A 155 2.14 12.32 9.37
N SER A 156 1.24 13.28 9.69
CA SER A 156 0.28 13.83 8.73
C SER A 156 0.96 14.93 7.94
N PHE A 157 0.91 14.86 6.61
CA PHE A 157 1.63 15.75 5.69
C PHE A 157 0.67 16.33 4.65
N ASP A 158 0.71 17.62 4.47
CA ASP A 158 -0.05 18.34 3.45
C ASP A 158 0.74 18.37 2.13
N PRO A 159 0.35 17.60 1.11
CA PRO A 159 1.10 17.52 -0.13
C PRO A 159 0.94 18.77 -1.02
N GLU A 160 -0.09 19.60 -0.80
CA GLU A 160 -0.32 20.81 -1.58
C GLU A 160 0.60 21.96 -1.12
N ASN A 161 0.87 22.04 0.17
CA ASN A 161 1.73 23.08 0.75
C ASN A 161 3.14 22.58 1.08
N GLY A 162 3.37 21.27 1.03
CA GLY A 162 4.67 20.68 1.40
C GLY A 162 4.95 20.74 2.91
N GLU A 163 3.91 20.73 3.75
CA GLU A 163 4.03 20.96 5.19
C GLU A 163 3.69 19.73 6.03
N TYR A 164 4.49 19.48 7.05
CA TYR A 164 4.15 18.52 8.10
C TYR A 164 3.15 19.19 9.06
N LYS A 165 1.97 18.56 9.22
CA LYS A 165 0.87 19.11 10.05
C LYS A 165 0.88 18.56 11.46
N GLU A 166 1.02 17.25 11.62
CA GLU A 166 0.94 16.58 12.92
C GLU A 166 1.94 15.43 12.99
N LEU A 167 2.64 15.33 14.12
CA LEU A 167 3.41 14.14 14.49
C LEU A 167 2.46 13.16 15.17
N ILE A 168 2.16 12.04 14.50
CA ILE A 168 1.26 11.01 15.04
C ILE A 168 2.02 10.09 16.01
N TYR A 169 3.23 9.68 15.63
CA TYR A 169 4.06 8.84 16.47
C TYR A 169 5.54 8.91 16.08
N ARG A 170 6.41 8.94 17.07
CA ARG A 170 7.87 8.83 16.91
C ARG A 170 8.51 8.26 18.17
N ARG A 171 9.58 7.51 17.99
CA ARG A 171 10.51 7.12 19.06
C ARG A 171 11.79 7.93 18.92
N SER A 172 12.46 8.20 20.05
CA SER A 172 13.74 8.92 20.06
C SER A 172 14.96 8.02 19.82
N ASP A 173 14.76 6.70 19.86
CA ASP A 173 15.81 5.68 19.90
C ASP A 173 15.82 4.75 18.67
N VAL A 174 14.77 4.80 17.82
CA VAL A 174 14.69 3.93 16.64
C VAL A 174 13.83 4.56 15.55
N ASP A 175 14.22 4.36 14.30
CA ASP A 175 13.46 4.79 13.12
C ASP A 175 12.25 3.92 12.90
N LEU A 176 11.12 4.58 12.55
CA LEU A 176 10.01 3.88 11.92
C LEU A 176 10.35 3.59 10.46
N THR A 177 9.90 2.43 9.97
CA THR A 177 10.07 2.05 8.58
C THR A 177 8.70 1.87 7.90
N PHE A 178 8.63 2.01 6.58
CA PHE A 178 7.38 1.80 5.84
C PHE A 178 6.80 0.37 5.99
N ARG A 179 7.64 -0.61 6.34
CA ARG A 179 7.22 -2.00 6.61
C ARG A 179 6.72 -2.18 8.03
N GLY A 180 7.00 -1.22 8.91
CA GLY A 180 6.61 -1.24 10.31
C GLY A 180 5.20 -0.72 10.58
N VAL A 181 4.40 -0.42 9.56
CA VAL A 181 3.05 0.08 9.74
C VAL A 181 2.04 -1.05 9.57
N ARG A 182 1.22 -1.28 10.58
CA ARG A 182 0.09 -2.21 10.52
C ARG A 182 -1.19 -1.45 10.18
N ARG A 183 -1.97 -2.05 9.30
CA ARG A 183 -3.27 -1.52 8.91
C ARG A 183 -4.39 -2.39 9.49
N HIS A 184 -5.55 -1.80 9.64
CA HIS A 184 -6.74 -2.50 10.11
C HIS A 184 -6.99 -3.77 9.27
N THR A 185 -7.28 -4.89 9.93
CA THR A 185 -7.46 -6.19 9.27
C THR A 185 -8.71 -6.22 8.41
N ASN A 186 -9.78 -5.51 8.81
CA ASN A 186 -10.97 -5.33 7.99
C ASN A 186 -10.84 -4.10 7.10
N LYS A 187 -10.31 -4.31 5.89
CA LYS A 187 -10.11 -3.25 4.90
C LYS A 187 -11.41 -2.74 4.25
N TYR A 188 -12.53 -3.41 4.48
CA TYR A 188 -13.82 -2.99 3.92
C TYR A 188 -14.52 -1.93 4.75
N THR A 189 -14.34 -1.97 6.07
CA THR A 189 -14.94 -1.01 7.00
C THR A 189 -13.97 0.10 7.39
N ASN A 190 -12.68 -0.22 7.45
CA ASN A 190 -11.62 0.67 7.91
C ASN A 190 -10.48 0.75 6.88
N PRO A 191 -10.75 1.23 5.66
CA PRO A 191 -9.72 1.35 4.64
C PRO A 191 -8.65 2.34 5.07
N ASN A 192 -7.39 1.95 4.89
CA ASN A 192 -6.21 2.78 5.18
C ASN A 192 -5.95 3.13 6.65
N GLU A 193 -6.80 2.72 7.59
CA GLU A 193 -6.58 2.96 9.02
C GLU A 193 -5.29 2.28 9.49
N ILE A 194 -4.48 3.02 10.23
CA ILE A 194 -3.25 2.50 10.86
C ILE A 194 -3.59 2.13 12.30
N THR A 195 -3.42 0.86 12.61
CA THR A 195 -3.77 0.30 13.93
C THR A 195 -2.59 0.11 14.84
N ALA A 196 -1.38 0.03 14.27
CA ALA A 196 -0.14 -0.03 15.04
C ALA A 196 1.07 0.37 14.20
N VAL A 197 2.15 0.72 14.88
CA VAL A 197 3.50 0.77 14.32
C VAL A 197 4.36 -0.32 14.96
N GLN A 198 5.24 -0.88 14.15
CA GLN A 198 6.20 -1.89 14.54
C GLN A 198 7.61 -1.28 14.52
N TYR A 199 8.40 -1.61 15.51
CA TYR A 199 9.82 -1.22 15.59
C TYR A 199 10.64 -2.37 16.14
N PHE A 200 11.96 -2.27 15.99
CA PHE A 200 12.90 -3.24 16.55
C PHE A 200 13.45 -2.72 17.88
N ASP A 201 13.42 -3.55 18.91
CA ASP A 201 14.07 -3.34 20.18
C ASP A 201 15.13 -4.44 20.33
N GLY A 202 16.36 -4.13 19.95
CA GLY A 202 17.39 -5.13 19.77
C GLY A 202 17.04 -6.15 18.66
N ARG A 203 16.77 -7.40 19.05
CA ARG A 203 16.34 -8.46 18.12
C ARG A 203 14.82 -8.68 18.13
N ASP A 204 14.13 -8.10 19.09
CA ASP A 204 12.71 -8.30 19.29
C ASP A 204 11.90 -7.31 18.44
N ILE A 205 10.78 -7.78 17.93
CA ILE A 205 9.79 -6.95 17.28
C ILE A 205 8.78 -6.49 18.33
N LYS A 206 8.65 -5.17 18.47
CA LYS A 206 7.69 -4.54 19.37
C LYS A 206 6.62 -3.79 18.56
N TYR A 207 5.47 -3.61 19.18
CA TYR A 207 4.34 -2.90 18.59
C TYR A 207 3.87 -1.80 19.53
N GLU A 208 3.63 -0.62 18.97
CA GLU A 208 2.79 0.41 19.60
C GLU A 208 1.43 0.38 18.93
N TRP A 209 0.41 0.02 19.68
CA TRP A 209 -0.95 -0.14 19.19
C TRP A 209 -1.76 1.12 19.41
N PHE A 210 -2.44 1.57 18.35
CA PHE A 210 -3.38 2.70 18.37
C PHE A 210 -4.83 2.20 18.50
N ASP A 211 -5.08 0.94 18.11
CA ASP A 211 -6.39 0.28 18.15
C ASP A 211 -6.37 -0.90 19.12
N GLY A 212 -7.23 -0.81 20.17
CA GLY A 212 -7.31 -1.82 21.21
C GLY A 212 -7.95 -3.14 20.76
N ASP A 213 -8.90 -3.07 19.82
CA ASP A 213 -9.60 -4.26 19.32
C ASP A 213 -8.69 -5.07 18.39
N GLU A 214 -7.95 -4.39 17.54
CA GLU A 214 -6.94 -5.02 16.68
C GLU A 214 -5.78 -5.60 17.51
N LYS A 215 -5.39 -4.94 18.60
CA LYS A 215 -4.43 -5.48 19.56
C LYS A 215 -4.94 -6.77 20.19
N ALA A 216 -6.16 -6.74 20.73
CA ALA A 216 -6.75 -7.90 21.39
C ALA A 216 -6.90 -9.10 20.42
N LEU A 217 -7.33 -8.85 19.19
CA LEU A 217 -7.41 -9.86 18.14
C LEU A 217 -6.03 -10.46 17.85
N TYR A 218 -5.00 -9.62 17.70
CA TYR A 218 -3.63 -10.06 17.44
C TYR A 218 -3.11 -10.95 18.58
N GLU A 219 -3.27 -10.51 19.83
CA GLU A 219 -2.80 -11.24 21.02
C GLU A 219 -3.53 -12.60 21.19
N GLN A 220 -4.85 -12.61 20.95
CA GLN A 220 -5.63 -13.84 20.96
C GLN A 220 -5.13 -14.86 19.93
N LEU A 221 -4.93 -14.42 18.69
CA LEU A 221 -4.46 -15.30 17.62
C LEU A 221 -3.01 -15.75 17.83
N MET A 222 -2.14 -14.88 18.32
CA MET A 222 -0.76 -15.24 18.68
C MET A 222 -0.72 -16.32 19.76
N GLY A 223 -1.64 -16.26 20.74
CA GLY A 223 -1.76 -17.28 21.77
C GLY A 223 -2.15 -18.68 21.26
N LEU A 224 -2.73 -18.76 20.06
CA LEU A 224 -3.08 -20.03 19.41
C LEU A 224 -1.95 -20.66 18.60
N ILE A 225 -0.87 -19.92 18.34
CA ILE A 225 0.25 -20.36 17.48
C ILE A 225 1.51 -20.49 18.35
N PRO A 226 1.82 -21.69 18.86
CA PRO A 226 3.01 -21.89 19.68
C PRO A 226 4.30 -21.55 18.92
N HIS A 227 5.21 -20.85 19.58
CA HIS A 227 6.54 -20.49 19.05
C HIS A 227 6.55 -19.53 17.86
N ALA A 228 5.46 -18.79 17.60
CA ALA A 228 5.45 -17.73 16.61
C ALA A 228 6.02 -16.44 17.20
N ASP A 229 7.05 -15.87 16.54
CA ASP A 229 7.60 -14.55 16.91
C ASP A 229 6.71 -13.42 16.42
N ARG A 230 5.98 -13.65 15.34
CA ARG A 230 5.06 -12.68 14.74
C ARG A 230 4.00 -13.36 13.89
N MET A 231 2.91 -12.64 13.67
CA MET A 231 1.83 -13.04 12.77
C MET A 231 1.42 -11.87 11.87
N ASN A 232 1.03 -12.17 10.66
CA ASN A 232 0.38 -11.22 9.76
C ASN A 232 -1.02 -11.73 9.41
N ILE A 233 -2.02 -10.92 9.72
CA ILE A 233 -3.40 -11.15 9.28
C ILE A 233 -3.53 -10.56 7.88
N GLY A 234 -3.74 -11.40 6.87
CA GLY A 234 -3.78 -10.99 5.47
C GLY A 234 -5.03 -10.19 5.12
N SER A 235 -6.17 -10.65 5.61
CA SER A 235 -7.47 -10.01 5.40
C SER A 235 -8.50 -10.54 6.40
N ARG A 236 -9.60 -9.79 6.51
CA ARG A 236 -10.79 -10.18 7.27
C ARG A 236 -12.01 -10.03 6.37
N SER A 237 -13.02 -10.89 6.54
CA SER A 237 -14.27 -10.75 5.81
C SER A 237 -14.96 -9.42 6.11
N ARG A 238 -15.86 -8.97 5.20
CA ARG A 238 -16.56 -7.70 5.37
C ARG A 238 -17.37 -7.63 6.67
N ASP A 239 -18.00 -8.73 7.05
CA ASP A 239 -18.76 -8.84 8.30
C ASP A 239 -17.89 -9.10 9.54
N GLY A 240 -16.58 -9.24 9.36
CA GLY A 240 -15.63 -9.46 10.43
C GLY A 240 -15.59 -10.87 11.01
N ASN A 241 -16.36 -11.82 10.47
CA ASN A 241 -16.54 -13.15 11.07
C ASN A 241 -15.51 -14.19 10.61
N SER A 242 -14.70 -13.88 9.60
CA SER A 242 -13.66 -14.78 9.07
C SER A 242 -12.34 -14.04 8.87
N ILE A 243 -11.25 -14.72 9.21
CA ILE A 243 -9.85 -14.23 9.07
C ILE A 243 -9.08 -15.20 8.20
#